data_0ddf86d6a0f1125b303d21e92a61af42
#
_entry.id   0ddf86d6a0f1125b303d21e92a61af42
#
_cell.length_a   1.000
_cell.length_b   1.000
_cell.length_c   1.000
_cell.angle_alpha   90.00
_cell.angle_beta   90.00
_cell.angle_gamma   90.00
#
_symmetry.space_group_name_H-M   'P 1'
#
loop_
_entity.id
_entity.type
_entity.pdbx_description
1 polymer ?
#
loop_
_entity_poly.entity_id
_entity_poly.type
_entity_poly.pdbx_seq_one_letter_code
_entity_poly.pdbx_strand_id
1 'polypeptide(L)'
;YRFYMDTLSKNDYESIYNESWYTEGTGDTDFIDCEQTYAYFASKNYTEVSDEMKQYFDRTLPEAGKKLNPFDAIDVVRHYLRDTITYSEDVTANDPGTDFVEDLIENKKEGYSVHFATAAAMMFRYYNIPARYVEGYLVAPEEGETSIDVLDQDAHAWVEIYVNGLGFIPVEVTPGFYSEDDNST
;
A
#
# COMPACT_ATOMS: atom_id res chain seq x y z
N TYR A 1 -6.02 -21.30 -0.71
CA TYR A 1 -6.32 -19.95 -1.15
C TYR A 1 -6.71 -19.12 0.08
N ARG A 2 -6.06 -17.99 0.32
CA ARG A 2 -6.49 -17.03 1.32
C ARG A 2 -7.39 -16.03 0.63
N PHE A 3 -8.65 -15.99 1.01
CA PHE A 3 -9.53 -14.89 0.63
C PHE A 3 -9.29 -13.76 1.63
N TYR A 4 -8.81 -12.63 1.16
CA TYR A 4 -8.92 -11.39 1.90
C TYR A 4 -10.25 -10.77 1.50
N MET A 5 -11.18 -10.74 2.41
CA MET A 5 -12.33 -9.85 2.31
C MET A 5 -11.92 -8.58 3.03
N ASP A 6 -11.38 -7.61 2.30
CA ASP A 6 -11.14 -6.29 2.86
C ASP A 6 -12.46 -5.53 2.84
N THR A 7 -13.15 -5.60 3.95
CA THR A 7 -14.36 -4.81 4.21
C THR A 7 -14.06 -3.59 5.07
N LEU A 8 -12.78 -3.41 5.47
CA LEU A 8 -12.38 -2.33 6.35
C LEU A 8 -11.75 -1.19 5.54
N SER A 9 -12.25 0.01 5.76
CA SER A 9 -11.65 1.24 5.24
C SER A 9 -10.37 1.61 6.00
N LYS A 10 -9.62 2.58 5.48
CA LYS A 10 -8.49 3.18 6.20
C LYS A 10 -8.93 3.66 7.60
N ASN A 11 -10.09 4.34 7.67
CA ASN A 11 -10.61 4.89 8.93
C ASN A 11 -10.97 3.79 9.93
N ASP A 12 -11.45 2.63 9.46
CA ASP A 12 -11.72 1.48 10.32
C ASP A 12 -10.42 0.93 10.92
N TYR A 13 -9.37 0.76 10.11
CA TYR A 13 -8.05 0.32 10.59
C TYR A 13 -7.45 1.31 11.58
N GLU A 14 -7.54 2.62 11.30
CA GLU A 14 -7.05 3.67 12.18
C GLU A 14 -7.80 3.70 13.51
N SER A 15 -9.12 3.52 13.48
CA SER A 15 -9.96 3.41 14.69
C SER A 15 -9.57 2.20 15.53
N ILE A 16 -9.44 1.02 14.92
CA ILE A 16 -9.00 -0.20 15.59
C ILE A 16 -7.61 -0.01 16.21
N TYR A 17 -6.68 0.62 15.49
CA TYR A 17 -5.34 0.90 15.97
C TYR A 17 -5.36 1.81 17.19
N ASN A 18 -6.13 2.90 17.15
CA ASN A 18 -6.22 3.87 18.24
C ASN A 18 -6.92 3.31 19.49
N GLU A 19 -7.85 2.37 19.31
CA GLU A 19 -8.57 1.69 20.38
C GLU A 19 -7.86 0.41 20.86
N SER A 20 -6.74 0.04 20.23
CA SER A 20 -6.09 -1.23 20.51
C SER A 20 -5.40 -1.24 21.88
N TRP A 21 -5.53 -2.35 22.61
CA TRP A 21 -4.84 -2.63 23.86
C TRP A 21 -3.30 -2.57 23.71
N TYR A 22 -2.78 -2.71 22.48
CA TYR A 22 -1.35 -2.59 22.18
C TYR A 22 -0.84 -1.17 22.46
N THR A 23 -1.62 -0.15 22.10
CA THR A 23 -1.28 1.25 22.37
C THR A 23 -1.42 1.60 23.86
N GLU A 24 -2.31 0.93 24.59
CA GLU A 24 -2.54 1.13 26.01
C GLU A 24 -1.60 0.34 26.92
N GLY A 25 -0.81 -0.58 26.38
CA GLY A 25 0.13 -1.40 27.14
C GLY A 25 -0.53 -2.43 28.07
N THR A 26 -1.78 -2.79 27.81
CA THR A 26 -2.58 -3.71 28.65
C THR A 26 -2.65 -5.14 28.12
N GLY A 27 -1.93 -5.43 27.02
CA GLY A 27 -1.97 -6.72 26.35
C GLY A 27 -1.15 -7.82 26.99
N ASP A 28 -1.29 -9.03 26.45
CA ASP A 28 -0.48 -10.20 26.78
C ASP A 28 0.99 -9.93 26.44
N THR A 29 1.89 -10.10 27.40
CA THR A 29 3.33 -9.83 27.24
C THR A 29 3.97 -10.70 26.16
N ASP A 30 3.56 -11.96 26.03
CA ASP A 30 4.11 -12.88 25.04
C ASP A 30 3.73 -12.42 23.62
N PHE A 31 2.50 -11.90 23.45
CA PHE A 31 2.07 -11.32 22.18
C PHE A 31 2.85 -10.03 21.88
N ILE A 32 3.04 -9.15 22.84
CA ILE A 32 3.80 -7.90 22.69
C ILE A 32 5.24 -8.20 22.24
N ASP A 33 5.90 -9.17 22.87
CA ASP A 33 7.27 -9.58 22.53
C ASP A 33 7.33 -10.17 21.10
N CYS A 34 6.37 -11.00 20.72
CA CYS A 34 6.25 -11.54 19.36
C CYS A 34 6.01 -10.41 18.34
N GLU A 35 5.11 -9.49 18.63
CA GLU A 35 4.80 -8.36 17.78
C GLU A 35 6.01 -7.45 17.58
N GLN A 36 6.72 -7.10 18.63
CA GLN A 36 7.94 -6.29 18.55
C GLN A 36 9.02 -6.97 17.71
N THR A 37 9.17 -8.29 17.87
CA THR A 37 10.12 -9.08 17.07
C THR A 37 9.73 -9.06 15.60
N TYR A 38 8.44 -9.21 15.29
CA TYR A 38 7.95 -9.18 13.91
C TYR A 38 8.00 -7.78 13.31
N ALA A 39 7.68 -6.74 14.09
CA ALA A 39 7.85 -5.34 13.69
C ALA A 39 9.30 -5.01 13.30
N TYR A 40 10.26 -5.50 14.10
CA TYR A 40 11.67 -5.37 13.78
C TYR A 40 12.03 -6.09 12.49
N PHE A 41 11.56 -7.33 12.32
CA PHE A 41 11.75 -8.08 11.06
C PHE A 41 11.14 -7.35 9.86
N ALA A 42 9.91 -6.85 9.97
CA ALA A 42 9.24 -6.11 8.93
C ALA A 42 10.03 -4.84 8.55
N SER A 43 10.48 -4.08 9.56
CA SER A 43 11.27 -2.86 9.34
C SER A 43 12.63 -3.12 8.67
N LYS A 44 13.20 -4.30 8.82
CA LYS A 44 14.49 -4.66 8.21
C LYS A 44 14.36 -5.18 6.78
N ASN A 45 13.24 -5.82 6.46
CA ASN A 45 13.11 -6.55 5.20
C ASN A 45 12.19 -5.84 4.19
N TYR A 46 11.36 -4.89 4.65
CA TYR A 46 10.33 -4.27 3.81
C TYR A 46 10.40 -2.73 3.75
N THR A 47 11.57 -2.14 4.10
CA THR A 47 11.84 -0.70 3.95
C THR A 47 13.02 -0.42 3.04
N GLU A 48 13.52 -1.43 2.33
CA GLU A 48 14.68 -1.25 1.46
C GLU A 48 14.28 -0.43 0.21
N VAL A 49 15.07 0.61 -0.05
CA VAL A 49 15.00 1.48 -1.24
C VAL A 49 16.42 1.83 -1.63
N SER A 50 16.76 1.76 -2.92
CA SER A 50 18.09 2.13 -3.41
C SER A 50 18.43 3.61 -3.13
N ASP A 51 19.70 3.94 -3.05
CA ASP A 51 20.13 5.32 -2.79
C ASP A 51 19.75 6.25 -3.96
N GLU A 52 19.72 5.75 -5.18
CA GLU A 52 19.29 6.47 -6.37
C GLU A 52 17.79 6.81 -6.26
N MET A 53 16.95 5.84 -5.90
CA MET A 53 15.52 6.05 -5.73
C MET A 53 15.21 6.97 -4.55
N LYS A 54 15.98 6.90 -3.45
CA LYS A 54 15.84 7.87 -2.34
C LYS A 54 16.11 9.29 -2.80
N GLN A 55 17.21 9.51 -3.55
CA GLN A 55 17.53 10.83 -4.09
C GLN A 55 16.47 11.33 -5.09
N TYR A 56 15.85 10.44 -5.84
CA TYR A 56 14.73 10.76 -6.71
C TYR A 56 13.51 11.20 -5.89
N PHE A 57 13.12 10.43 -4.90
CA PHE A 57 11.99 10.74 -4.03
C PHE A 57 12.20 11.99 -3.15
N ASP A 58 13.43 12.27 -2.73
CA ASP A 58 13.77 13.51 -2.01
C ASP A 58 13.41 14.79 -2.81
N ARG A 59 13.36 14.69 -4.13
CA ARG A 59 13.05 15.80 -5.02
C ARG A 59 11.62 15.84 -5.52
N THR A 60 10.94 14.71 -5.52
CA THR A 60 9.65 14.56 -6.22
C THR A 60 8.47 14.32 -5.30
N LEU A 61 8.67 13.63 -4.17
CA LEU A 61 7.56 13.31 -3.29
C LEU A 61 7.18 14.48 -2.37
N PRO A 62 5.87 14.66 -2.10
CA PRO A 62 5.41 15.53 -1.04
C PRO A 62 5.92 15.00 0.31
N GLU A 63 6.04 15.90 1.31
CA GLU A 63 6.49 15.53 2.66
C GLU A 63 7.85 14.81 2.72
N ALA A 64 8.69 14.94 1.65
CA ALA A 64 10.01 14.33 1.59
C ALA A 64 10.85 14.69 2.82
N GLY A 65 11.53 13.68 3.38
CA GLY A 65 12.34 13.82 4.59
C GLY A 65 11.55 13.92 5.90
N LYS A 66 10.22 13.92 5.88
CA LYS A 66 9.38 13.90 7.10
C LYS A 66 9.05 12.47 7.51
N LYS A 67 8.89 12.28 8.82
CA LYS A 67 8.35 11.04 9.36
C LYS A 67 6.84 11.14 9.38
N LEU A 68 6.18 10.32 8.58
CA LEU A 68 4.73 10.18 8.56
C LEU A 68 4.29 9.02 9.44
N ASN A 69 3.10 9.10 10.02
CA ASN A 69 2.44 7.90 10.52
C ASN A 69 1.88 7.09 9.33
N PRO A 70 1.63 5.79 9.48
CA PRO A 70 1.18 4.94 8.37
C PRO A 70 -0.10 5.43 7.68
N PHE A 71 -1.06 5.95 8.44
CA PHE A 71 -2.35 6.37 7.91
C PHE A 71 -2.27 7.70 7.15
N ASP A 72 -1.49 8.68 7.66
CA ASP A 72 -1.20 9.91 6.91
C ASP A 72 -0.45 9.61 5.62
N ALA A 73 0.46 8.62 5.65
CA ALA A 73 1.20 8.23 4.48
C ALA A 73 0.31 7.60 3.39
N ILE A 74 -0.76 6.89 3.77
CA ILE A 74 -1.75 6.37 2.81
C ILE A 74 -2.33 7.52 2.00
N ASP A 75 -2.76 8.58 2.66
CA ASP A 75 -3.36 9.74 1.98
C ASP A 75 -2.35 10.45 1.08
N VAL A 76 -1.15 10.67 1.58
CA VAL A 76 -0.06 11.31 0.80
C VAL A 76 0.23 10.50 -0.47
N VAL A 77 0.38 9.18 -0.35
CA VAL A 77 0.70 8.30 -1.49
C VAL A 77 -0.47 8.23 -2.48
N ARG A 78 -1.70 8.04 -2.01
CA ARG A 78 -2.91 8.00 -2.85
C ARG A 78 -3.07 9.29 -3.65
N HIS A 79 -2.97 10.46 -2.98
CA HIS A 79 -3.10 11.76 -3.65
C HIS A 79 -2.01 11.95 -4.69
N TYR A 80 -0.76 11.68 -4.34
CA TYR A 80 0.35 11.83 -5.28
C TYR A 80 0.21 10.96 -6.52
N LEU A 81 -0.12 9.67 -6.34
CA LEU A 81 -0.30 8.75 -7.45
C LEU A 81 -1.48 9.13 -8.34
N ARG A 82 -2.63 9.48 -7.75
CA ARG A 82 -3.82 9.94 -8.48
C ARG A 82 -3.55 11.19 -9.30
N ASP A 83 -2.79 12.13 -8.75
CA ASP A 83 -2.51 13.40 -9.41
C ASP A 83 -1.40 13.28 -10.47
N THR A 84 -0.61 12.21 -10.42
CA THR A 84 0.56 12.02 -11.30
C THR A 84 0.33 10.98 -12.39
N ILE A 85 -0.44 9.93 -12.12
CA ILE A 85 -0.61 8.77 -13.01
C ILE A 85 -2.09 8.60 -13.36
N THR A 86 -2.39 8.51 -14.66
CA THR A 86 -3.73 8.19 -15.16
C THR A 86 -3.93 6.68 -15.20
N TYR A 87 -5.08 6.19 -14.74
CA TYR A 87 -5.42 4.77 -14.90
C TYR A 87 -5.62 4.42 -16.38
N SER A 88 -4.91 3.41 -16.85
CA SER A 88 -5.01 2.89 -18.23
C SER A 88 -4.57 1.43 -18.25
N GLU A 89 -5.33 0.58 -18.93
CA GLU A 89 -4.94 -0.81 -19.22
C GLU A 89 -4.09 -0.92 -20.48
N ASP A 90 -4.12 0.10 -21.35
CA ASP A 90 -3.34 0.18 -22.58
C ASP A 90 -2.05 0.95 -22.33
N VAL A 91 -1.09 0.28 -21.71
CA VAL A 91 0.21 0.87 -21.35
C VAL A 91 1.34 0.32 -22.21
N THR A 92 2.29 1.17 -22.55
CA THR A 92 3.50 0.77 -23.25
C THR A 92 4.55 0.27 -22.27
N ALA A 93 5.36 -0.70 -22.71
CA ALA A 93 6.48 -1.20 -21.91
C ALA A 93 7.45 -0.07 -21.52
N ASN A 94 8.10 -0.23 -20.37
CA ASN A 94 9.11 0.70 -19.90
C ASN A 94 10.32 0.73 -20.85
N ASP A 95 11.00 1.86 -20.89
CA ASP A 95 12.21 2.01 -21.69
C ASP A 95 13.35 1.20 -21.06
N PRO A 96 14.08 0.41 -21.86
CA PRO A 96 15.19 -0.39 -21.37
C PRO A 96 16.26 0.47 -20.67
N GLY A 97 16.60 0.12 -19.43
CA GLY A 97 17.66 0.77 -18.67
C GLY A 97 17.23 1.95 -17.82
N THR A 98 15.93 2.28 -17.79
CA THR A 98 15.34 3.22 -16.83
C THR A 98 14.80 2.48 -15.61
N ASP A 99 14.79 3.15 -14.45
CA ASP A 99 14.05 2.63 -13.29
C ASP A 99 12.56 2.65 -13.56
N PHE A 100 11.87 1.58 -13.17
CA PHE A 100 10.44 1.42 -13.46
C PHE A 100 9.60 2.55 -12.85
N VAL A 101 9.86 2.91 -11.60
CA VAL A 101 9.05 3.92 -10.88
C VAL A 101 9.34 5.32 -11.41
N GLU A 102 10.62 5.64 -11.67
CA GLU A 102 11.00 6.92 -12.26
C GLU A 102 10.39 7.09 -13.66
N ASP A 103 10.49 6.08 -14.53
CA ASP A 103 9.90 6.12 -15.87
C ASP A 103 8.38 6.28 -15.84
N LEU A 104 7.71 5.55 -14.94
CA LEU A 104 6.27 5.65 -14.75
C LEU A 104 5.84 7.07 -14.36
N ILE A 105 6.53 7.69 -13.41
CA ILE A 105 6.17 9.01 -12.86
C ILE A 105 6.52 10.14 -13.83
N GLU A 106 7.69 10.09 -14.47
CA GLU A 106 8.17 11.20 -15.28
C GLU A 106 7.69 11.14 -16.73
N ASN A 107 7.65 9.95 -17.32
CA ASN A 107 7.47 9.78 -18.75
C ASN A 107 6.13 9.17 -19.12
N LYS A 108 5.82 7.98 -18.62
CA LYS A 108 4.64 7.21 -19.04
C LYS A 108 3.36 7.85 -18.52
N LYS A 109 3.26 8.13 -17.25
CA LYS A 109 2.12 8.76 -16.56
C LYS A 109 0.79 8.02 -16.75
N GLU A 110 0.87 6.76 -17.12
CA GLU A 110 -0.27 5.85 -17.34
C GLU A 110 0.06 4.48 -16.77
N GLY A 111 -0.94 3.84 -16.15
CA GLY A 111 -0.76 2.53 -15.56
C GLY A 111 -2.05 1.91 -15.04
N TYR A 112 -1.98 0.63 -14.73
CA TYR A 112 -3.02 -0.13 -14.03
C TYR A 112 -2.51 -0.61 -12.67
N SER A 113 -3.28 -1.40 -11.95
CA SER A 113 -3.03 -1.78 -10.55
C SER A 113 -1.58 -2.17 -10.23
N VAL A 114 -0.92 -2.95 -11.11
CA VAL A 114 0.49 -3.35 -10.96
C VAL A 114 1.43 -2.14 -10.87
N HIS A 115 1.19 -1.11 -11.69
CA HIS A 115 2.01 0.10 -11.73
C HIS A 115 1.81 0.93 -10.45
N PHE A 116 0.56 1.14 -10.06
CA PHE A 116 0.20 1.87 -8.84
C PHE A 116 0.75 1.18 -7.59
N ALA A 117 0.52 -0.13 -7.46
CA ALA A 117 0.99 -0.92 -6.31
C ALA A 117 2.52 -0.95 -6.19
N THR A 118 3.23 -1.07 -7.33
CA THR A 118 4.70 -1.06 -7.35
C THR A 118 5.24 0.30 -6.89
N ALA A 119 4.73 1.39 -7.47
CA ALA A 119 5.15 2.74 -7.09
C ALA A 119 4.81 3.04 -5.62
N ALA A 120 3.60 2.69 -5.16
CA ALA A 120 3.19 2.87 -3.78
C ALA A 120 4.09 2.10 -2.80
N ALA A 121 4.43 0.84 -3.09
CA ALA A 121 5.32 0.05 -2.23
C ALA A 121 6.67 0.74 -2.03
N MET A 122 7.25 1.30 -3.11
CA MET A 122 8.51 2.04 -3.02
C MET A 122 8.36 3.36 -2.25
N MET A 123 7.25 4.08 -2.42
CA MET A 123 6.96 5.31 -1.69
C MET A 123 6.78 5.07 -0.19
N PHE A 124 6.01 4.05 0.22
CA PHE A 124 5.87 3.70 1.63
C PHE A 124 7.21 3.32 2.26
N ARG A 125 8.03 2.54 1.55
CA ARG A 125 9.39 2.20 2.01
C ARG A 125 10.27 3.44 2.18
N TYR A 126 10.16 4.40 1.27
CA TYR A 126 10.86 5.68 1.37
C TYR A 126 10.46 6.45 2.64
N TYR A 127 9.17 6.47 3.01
CA TYR A 127 8.69 7.03 4.27
C TYR A 127 9.03 6.16 5.50
N ASN A 128 9.84 5.11 5.30
CA ASN A 128 10.24 4.16 6.34
C ASN A 128 9.04 3.37 6.94
N ILE A 129 8.03 3.14 6.13
CA ILE A 129 6.88 2.29 6.44
C ILE A 129 7.10 0.97 5.71
N PRO A 130 7.20 -0.17 6.46
CA PRO A 130 7.41 -1.45 5.81
C PRO A 130 6.26 -1.78 4.87
N ALA A 131 6.57 -2.04 3.60
CA ALA A 131 5.56 -2.25 2.57
C ALA A 131 5.95 -3.38 1.63
N ARG A 132 4.96 -4.13 1.15
CA ARG A 132 5.10 -5.18 0.17
C ARG A 132 4.06 -5.07 -0.94
N TYR A 133 4.49 -5.33 -2.15
CA TYR A 133 3.64 -5.51 -3.30
C TYR A 133 2.92 -6.85 -3.21
N VAL A 134 1.65 -6.89 -3.55
CA VAL A 134 0.81 -8.10 -3.54
C VAL A 134 0.01 -8.19 -4.83
N GLU A 135 -0.06 -9.39 -5.40
CA GLU A 135 -0.92 -9.74 -6.53
C GLU A 135 -1.98 -10.75 -6.10
N GLY A 136 -3.14 -10.64 -6.70
CA GLY A 136 -4.26 -11.54 -6.48
C GLY A 136 -5.39 -11.29 -7.47
N TYR A 137 -6.61 -11.52 -7.00
CA TYR A 137 -7.81 -11.33 -7.78
C TYR A 137 -8.82 -10.54 -6.97
N LEU A 138 -9.44 -9.55 -7.60
CA LEU A 138 -10.50 -8.75 -7.01
C LEU A 138 -11.85 -9.28 -7.50
N VAL A 139 -12.58 -9.94 -6.62
CA VAL A 139 -13.90 -10.50 -6.92
C VAL A 139 -14.91 -10.02 -5.90
N ALA A 140 -16.12 -9.70 -6.34
CA ALA A 140 -17.22 -9.27 -5.49
C ALA A 140 -18.32 -10.35 -5.50
N PRO A 141 -18.38 -11.23 -4.49
CA PRO A 141 -19.44 -12.23 -4.40
C PRO A 141 -20.81 -11.57 -4.14
N GLU A 142 -21.85 -12.06 -4.81
CA GLU A 142 -23.23 -11.65 -4.53
C GLU A 142 -23.74 -12.32 -3.24
N GLU A 143 -24.71 -11.67 -2.59
CA GLU A 143 -25.31 -12.20 -1.37
C GLU A 143 -25.95 -13.57 -1.63
N GLY A 144 -25.51 -14.59 -0.88
CA GLY A 144 -25.98 -15.97 -1.01
C GLY A 144 -25.22 -16.84 -2.03
N GLU A 145 -24.25 -16.30 -2.73
CA GLU A 145 -23.34 -17.10 -3.55
C GLU A 145 -22.46 -18.02 -2.68
N THR A 146 -22.38 -19.30 -3.09
CA THR A 146 -21.54 -20.29 -2.42
C THR A 146 -20.26 -20.61 -3.18
N SER A 147 -20.14 -20.09 -4.41
CA SER A 147 -18.96 -20.23 -5.27
C SER A 147 -18.95 -19.07 -6.26
N ILE A 148 -17.76 -18.61 -6.60
CA ILE A 148 -17.54 -17.57 -7.60
C ILE A 148 -16.45 -18.04 -8.58
N ASP A 149 -16.67 -17.78 -9.85
CA ASP A 149 -15.65 -18.00 -10.87
C ASP A 149 -14.68 -16.81 -10.87
N VAL A 150 -13.39 -17.09 -10.77
CA VAL A 150 -12.32 -16.08 -10.83
C VAL A 150 -11.73 -16.12 -12.23
N LEU A 151 -11.81 -15.02 -12.93
CA LEU A 151 -11.34 -14.87 -14.31
C LEU A 151 -10.00 -14.13 -14.36
N ASP A 152 -9.27 -14.26 -15.46
CA ASP A 152 -8.00 -13.55 -15.65
C ASP A 152 -8.18 -12.01 -15.62
N GLN A 153 -9.34 -11.51 -16.03
CA GLN A 153 -9.68 -10.08 -15.96
C GLN A 153 -9.86 -9.55 -14.53
N ASP A 154 -10.04 -10.44 -13.54
CA ASP A 154 -10.17 -10.07 -12.12
C ASP A 154 -8.79 -9.92 -11.46
N ALA A 155 -7.71 -10.16 -12.22
CA ALA A 155 -6.34 -10.01 -11.71
C ALA A 155 -6.10 -8.57 -11.25
N HIS A 156 -5.58 -8.41 -10.04
CA HIS A 156 -5.39 -7.11 -9.41
C HIS A 156 -4.14 -7.11 -8.54
N ALA A 157 -3.57 -5.93 -8.35
CA ALA A 157 -2.44 -5.73 -7.46
C ALA A 157 -2.71 -4.57 -6.48
N TRP A 158 -2.22 -4.71 -5.26
CA TRP A 158 -2.30 -3.71 -4.21
C TRP A 158 -1.01 -3.69 -3.39
N VAL A 159 -0.90 -2.77 -2.46
CA VAL A 159 0.19 -2.75 -1.49
C VAL A 159 -0.33 -3.17 -0.11
N GLU A 160 0.51 -3.85 0.65
CA GLU A 160 0.28 -4.05 2.08
C GLU A 160 1.35 -3.31 2.87
N ILE A 161 0.93 -2.55 3.88
CA ILE A 161 1.83 -1.85 4.80
C ILE A 161 1.76 -2.47 6.19
N TYR A 162 2.89 -2.48 6.89
CA TYR A 162 2.94 -2.98 8.25
C TYR A 162 2.61 -1.87 9.25
N VAL A 163 1.64 -2.14 10.10
CA VAL A 163 1.25 -1.28 11.21
C VAL A 163 1.39 -2.05 12.51
N ASN A 164 2.13 -1.50 13.46
CA ASN A 164 2.35 -2.14 14.75
C ASN A 164 1.03 -2.49 15.43
N GLY A 165 0.91 -3.73 15.90
CA GLY A 165 -0.30 -4.24 16.53
C GLY A 165 -1.40 -4.74 15.57
N LEU A 166 -1.35 -4.36 14.29
CA LEU A 166 -2.27 -4.83 13.25
C LEU A 166 -1.63 -5.83 12.28
N GLY A 167 -0.30 -5.76 12.12
CA GLY A 167 0.41 -6.54 11.10
C GLY A 167 0.39 -5.86 9.73
N PHE A 168 0.49 -6.66 8.66
CA PHE A 168 0.33 -6.16 7.29
C PHE A 168 -1.14 -5.95 6.97
N ILE A 169 -1.52 -4.70 6.73
CA ILE A 169 -2.88 -4.32 6.30
C ILE A 169 -2.87 -4.00 4.80
N PRO A 170 -3.90 -4.40 4.04
CA PRO A 170 -4.01 -4.06 2.63
C PRO A 170 -4.34 -2.58 2.45
N VAL A 171 -3.74 -1.98 1.45
CA VAL A 171 -3.99 -0.59 1.05
C VAL A 171 -4.19 -0.56 -0.45
N GLU A 172 -5.40 -0.26 -0.88
CA GLU A 172 -5.70 0.00 -2.27
C GLU A 172 -5.21 1.40 -2.64
N VAL A 173 -4.48 1.49 -3.75
CA VAL A 173 -3.89 2.75 -4.22
C VAL A 173 -4.26 3.07 -5.67
N THR A 174 -4.99 2.18 -6.34
CA THR A 174 -5.43 2.35 -7.72
C THR A 174 -6.67 3.24 -7.76
N PRO A 175 -6.65 4.39 -8.45
CA PRO A 175 -7.82 5.26 -8.56
C PRO A 175 -9.04 4.53 -9.11
N GLY A 176 -10.19 4.73 -8.47
CA GLY A 176 -11.45 4.07 -8.80
C GLY A 176 -11.70 2.72 -8.13
N PHE A 177 -10.69 2.19 -7.39
CA PHE A 177 -10.83 0.94 -6.63
C PHE A 177 -10.91 1.17 -5.11
N TYR A 178 -10.82 2.41 -4.64
CA TYR A 178 -11.06 2.81 -3.25
C TYR A 178 -12.05 3.96 -3.19
N SER A 179 -12.71 4.13 -2.03
CA SER A 179 -13.64 5.24 -1.81
C SER A 179 -12.86 6.53 -1.51
N GLU A 180 -13.23 7.64 -2.17
CA GLU A 180 -12.65 8.95 -1.87
C GLU A 180 -13.10 9.50 -0.51
N ASP A 181 -14.20 8.98 0.06
CA ASP A 181 -14.67 9.36 1.40
C ASP A 181 -13.69 8.92 2.51
N ASP A 182 -12.79 7.98 2.21
CA ASP A 182 -11.67 7.61 3.09
C ASP A 182 -10.62 8.73 3.22
N ASN A 183 -10.73 9.80 2.44
CA ASN A 183 -9.79 10.92 2.41
C ASN A 183 -10.37 12.22 2.99
N SER A 184 -11.60 12.20 3.55
CA SER A 184 -12.25 13.42 4.04
C SER A 184 -12.19 13.52 5.56
N THR A 185 -11.15 14.13 6.06
CA THR A 185 -11.18 14.95 7.29
C THR A 185 -10.12 16.02 7.24
#